data_de2ca16992dc315a9c01c4b3b44355cc
#
_entry.id   de2ca16992dc315a9c01c4b3b44355cc
#
_cell.length_a   1.000
_cell.length_b   1.000
_cell.length_c   1.000
_cell.angle_alpha   90.00
_cell.angle_beta   90.00
_cell.angle_gamma   90.00
#
_symmetry.space_group_name_H-M   'P 1'
#
loop_
_entity.id
_entity.type
_entity.pdbx_description
1 polymer ?
#
loop_
_entity_poly.entity_id
_entity_poly.type
_entity_poly.pdbx_seq_one_letter_code
_entity_poly.pdbx_strand_id
1 'polypeptide(L)'
;LAPEVKAAGGWAIIGTERHESRRVDRQLRGRAGRQGDPGSSVFYVSLEDKLMRLFASERIASVMDRLGFKEGERIESPMISKSIERAQKKVEENNFGIRKHLLEYDDVMNKQRTVIYEKRRHALMGERLGMDITNIIWDRVVNIIETNDYAGCREQFLKVLAMECPFSEDQFINTKREELEERSFQEAMAALKRKIDRIQSVAWPVIKDVEEQQGSRFERIMVPIVDGKHVYQIACNLKEAYRTEGKDVVKQFERTIMLHIIDDCWKEN
;
A
#
# COMPACT_ATOMS: atom_id res chain seq x y z
N LEU A 1 -47.54 14.07 -3.08
CA LEU A 1 -48.52 13.31 -2.28
C LEU A 1 -49.88 13.40 -2.89
N ALA A 2 -50.70 12.34 -2.78
CA ALA A 2 -52.12 12.37 -3.16
C ALA A 2 -52.87 13.47 -2.37
N PRO A 3 -53.88 14.14 -2.97
CA PRO A 3 -54.61 15.23 -2.30
C PRO A 3 -55.21 14.80 -0.96
N GLU A 4 -55.71 13.59 -0.88
CA GLU A 4 -56.30 13.02 0.34
C GLU A 4 -55.27 12.89 1.48
N VAL A 5 -54.03 12.47 1.16
CA VAL A 5 -52.91 12.39 2.13
C VAL A 5 -52.52 13.77 2.61
N LYS A 6 -52.50 14.77 1.71
CA LYS A 6 -52.20 16.15 2.10
C LYS A 6 -53.30 16.71 3.03
N ALA A 7 -54.57 16.44 2.72
CA ALA A 7 -55.71 16.85 3.55
C ALA A 7 -55.65 16.20 4.94
N ALA A 8 -55.18 14.98 5.04
CA ALA A 8 -54.99 14.25 6.30
C ALA A 8 -53.74 14.71 7.11
N GLY A 9 -53.00 15.72 6.67
CA GLY A 9 -51.81 16.23 7.35
C GLY A 9 -50.48 15.66 6.84
N GLY A 10 -50.46 14.91 5.73
CA GLY A 10 -49.28 14.39 5.10
C GLY A 10 -48.74 13.09 5.73
N TRP A 11 -47.51 12.82 5.52
CA TRP A 11 -46.83 11.61 6.07
C TRP A 11 -46.41 11.81 7.50
N ALA A 12 -46.79 10.85 8.38
CA ALA A 12 -46.27 10.75 9.74
C ALA A 12 -45.14 9.72 9.81
N ILE A 13 -43.95 10.17 10.22
CA ILE A 13 -42.80 9.32 10.44
C ILE A 13 -42.71 8.96 11.93
N ILE A 14 -42.82 7.69 12.22
CA ILE A 14 -42.66 7.15 13.59
C ILE A 14 -41.33 6.38 13.64
N GLY A 15 -40.35 6.89 14.40
CA GLY A 15 -39.13 6.21 14.70
C GLY A 15 -39.24 5.46 16.02
N THR A 16 -38.84 4.20 16.05
CA THR A 16 -38.85 3.37 17.27
C THR A 16 -37.50 3.29 17.96
N GLU A 17 -36.47 3.87 17.34
CA GLU A 17 -35.12 3.97 17.90
C GLU A 17 -34.40 5.20 17.33
N ARG A 18 -33.29 5.56 17.95
CA ARG A 18 -32.39 6.61 17.41
C ARG A 18 -31.16 5.95 16.82
N HIS A 19 -30.76 6.43 15.65
CA HIS A 19 -29.53 5.97 15.00
C HIS A 19 -28.29 6.57 15.67
N GLU A 20 -27.16 5.91 15.48
CA GLU A 20 -25.86 6.40 16.00
C GLU A 20 -25.46 7.76 15.40
N SER A 21 -25.99 8.10 14.23
CA SER A 21 -25.74 9.39 13.56
C SER A 21 -27.01 10.24 13.50
N ARG A 22 -26.92 11.47 13.99
CA ARG A 22 -27.97 12.49 13.90
C ARG A 22 -28.36 12.79 12.45
N ARG A 23 -27.43 12.62 11.50
CA ARG A 23 -27.69 12.81 10.08
C ARG A 23 -28.71 11.81 9.56
N VAL A 24 -28.63 10.54 9.98
CA VAL A 24 -29.55 9.50 9.57
C VAL A 24 -30.96 9.80 10.11
N ASP A 25 -31.08 10.20 11.38
CA ASP A 25 -32.34 10.61 11.97
C ASP A 25 -32.97 11.78 11.20
N ARG A 26 -32.16 12.79 10.84
CA ARG A 26 -32.64 13.93 10.03
C ARG A 26 -33.06 13.52 8.63
N GLN A 27 -32.37 12.56 8.02
CA GLN A 27 -32.77 12.01 6.71
C GLN A 27 -34.11 11.27 6.78
N LEU A 28 -34.34 10.54 7.86
CA LEU A 28 -35.65 9.87 8.09
C LEU A 28 -36.75 10.91 8.31
N ARG A 29 -36.55 11.89 9.18
CA ARG A 29 -37.50 12.99 9.39
C ARG A 29 -37.81 13.73 8.09
N GLY A 30 -36.80 13.98 7.28
CA GLY A 30 -36.90 14.66 6.00
C GLY A 30 -37.62 13.88 4.90
N ARG A 31 -38.10 12.68 5.18
CA ARG A 31 -38.99 11.96 4.29
C ARG A 31 -40.42 12.48 4.37
N ALA A 32 -40.83 13.07 5.51
CA ALA A 32 -42.04 13.85 5.63
C ALA A 32 -41.77 15.31 5.19
N GLY A 33 -42.80 16.02 4.77
CA GLY A 33 -42.70 17.46 4.45
C GLY A 33 -41.86 17.79 3.22
N ARG A 34 -41.62 16.90 2.28
CA ARG A 34 -40.88 17.16 1.06
C ARG A 34 -41.61 18.13 0.14
N GLN A 35 -40.83 19.06 -0.47
CA GLN A 35 -41.37 20.07 -1.42
C GLN A 35 -42.49 20.92 -0.84
N GLY A 36 -42.47 21.17 0.46
CA GLY A 36 -43.52 21.98 1.13
C GLY A 36 -44.82 21.22 1.45
N ASP A 37 -44.87 19.89 1.22
CA ASP A 37 -45.99 19.08 1.65
C ASP A 37 -46.08 19.01 3.18
N PRO A 38 -47.30 18.94 3.77
CA PRO A 38 -47.44 18.72 5.20
C PRO A 38 -46.88 17.37 5.64
N GLY A 39 -46.40 17.29 6.89
CA GLY A 39 -45.87 16.05 7.44
C GLY A 39 -45.43 16.21 8.88
N SER A 40 -45.38 15.11 9.61
CA SER A 40 -44.95 15.07 11.02
C SER A 40 -43.93 13.97 11.26
N SER A 41 -43.15 14.11 12.34
CA SER A 41 -42.21 13.08 12.77
C SER A 41 -42.14 13.00 14.27
N VAL A 42 -42.11 11.80 14.83
CA VAL A 42 -41.95 11.55 16.25
C VAL A 42 -41.00 10.36 16.44
N PHE A 43 -40.21 10.37 17.49
CA PHE A 43 -39.36 9.26 17.88
C PHE A 43 -39.70 8.78 19.28
N TYR A 44 -39.99 7.49 19.38
CA TYR A 44 -40.17 6.77 20.65
C TYR A 44 -38.88 5.97 20.91
N VAL A 45 -38.20 6.25 21.99
CA VAL A 45 -36.86 5.72 22.29
C VAL A 45 -36.90 5.06 23.66
N SER A 46 -36.36 3.85 23.78
CA SER A 46 -36.15 3.23 25.07
C SER A 46 -34.86 3.72 25.71
N LEU A 47 -34.84 3.86 27.02
CA LEU A 47 -33.58 4.13 27.76
C LEU A 47 -32.64 2.91 27.78
N GLU A 48 -33.15 1.74 27.39
CA GLU A 48 -32.38 0.51 27.27
C GLU A 48 -31.77 0.32 25.87
N ASP A 49 -32.07 1.22 24.91
CA ASP A 49 -31.50 1.18 23.58
C ASP A 49 -29.98 1.22 23.61
N LYS A 50 -29.34 0.58 22.65
CA LYS A 50 -27.88 0.46 22.52
C LYS A 50 -27.17 1.82 22.68
N LEU A 51 -27.71 2.86 22.08
CA LEU A 51 -27.18 4.21 22.16
C LEU A 51 -27.17 4.74 23.60
N MET A 52 -28.24 4.49 24.35
CA MET A 52 -28.37 4.92 25.73
C MET A 52 -27.48 4.11 26.67
N ARG A 53 -27.37 2.80 26.47
CA ARG A 53 -26.49 1.93 27.24
C ARG A 53 -25.02 2.33 27.12
N LEU A 54 -24.56 2.75 25.93
CA LEU A 54 -23.17 3.11 25.71
C LEU A 54 -22.73 4.41 26.40
N PHE A 55 -23.64 5.37 26.61
CA PHE A 55 -23.22 6.72 26.99
C PHE A 55 -24.05 7.38 28.12
N ALA A 56 -25.14 6.78 28.54
CA ALA A 56 -26.06 7.45 29.44
C ALA A 56 -26.61 6.60 30.61
N SER A 57 -26.28 5.31 30.69
CA SER A 57 -27.02 4.33 31.48
C SER A 57 -27.06 4.62 32.98
N GLU A 58 -25.93 4.88 33.64
CA GLU A 58 -25.90 4.95 35.12
C GLU A 58 -26.47 6.25 35.67
N ARG A 59 -26.18 7.40 35.04
CA ARG A 59 -26.66 8.70 35.50
C ARG A 59 -28.15 8.92 35.22
N ILE A 60 -28.65 8.43 34.10
CA ILE A 60 -30.06 8.55 33.75
C ILE A 60 -30.90 7.62 34.62
N ALA A 61 -30.46 6.36 34.82
CA ALA A 61 -31.11 5.43 35.72
C ALA A 61 -31.26 6.02 37.13
N SER A 62 -30.20 6.58 37.72
CA SER A 62 -30.25 7.17 39.04
C SER A 62 -31.14 8.43 39.15
N VAL A 63 -31.28 9.20 38.07
CA VAL A 63 -32.21 10.34 38.00
C VAL A 63 -33.65 9.87 37.91
N MET A 64 -33.88 8.78 37.14
CA MET A 64 -35.22 8.21 36.99
C MET A 64 -35.74 7.62 38.28
N ASP A 65 -34.89 6.87 39.01
CA ASP A 65 -35.21 6.33 40.35
C ASP A 65 -35.58 7.44 41.32
N ARG A 66 -34.87 8.58 41.29
CA ARG A 66 -35.16 9.74 42.14
C ARG A 66 -36.45 10.47 41.79
N LEU A 67 -36.83 10.45 40.51
CA LEU A 67 -38.04 11.11 40.02
C LEU A 67 -39.29 10.23 40.17
N GLY A 68 -39.15 8.97 40.60
CA GLY A 68 -40.26 8.06 40.90
C GLY A 68 -41.05 7.60 39.66
N PHE A 69 -40.47 7.62 38.47
CA PHE A 69 -41.11 7.12 37.25
C PHE A 69 -41.29 5.58 37.35
N LYS A 70 -42.44 5.12 36.95
CA LYS A 70 -42.74 3.69 36.89
C LYS A 70 -42.38 3.12 35.49
N GLU A 71 -42.04 1.84 35.50
CA GLU A 71 -41.79 1.10 34.25
C GLU A 71 -43.01 1.19 33.32
N GLY A 72 -42.75 1.52 32.04
CA GLY A 72 -43.80 1.72 31.05
C GLY A 72 -44.39 3.13 30.92
N GLU A 73 -43.96 4.08 31.76
CA GLU A 73 -44.42 5.46 31.63
C GLU A 73 -43.69 6.19 30.49
N ARG A 74 -44.50 6.98 29.73
CA ARG A 74 -43.96 7.86 28.67
C ARG A 74 -43.38 9.14 29.31
N ILE A 75 -42.10 9.37 29.07
CA ILE A 75 -41.38 10.52 29.61
C ILE A 75 -41.13 11.54 28.50
N GLU A 76 -41.68 12.73 28.65
CA GLU A 76 -41.38 13.87 27.78
C GLU A 76 -40.58 14.91 28.58
N SER A 77 -39.26 14.88 28.39
CA SER A 77 -38.36 15.83 29.05
C SER A 77 -37.30 16.37 28.07
N PRO A 78 -37.16 17.72 28.01
CA PRO A 78 -36.10 18.35 27.24
C PRO A 78 -34.69 17.92 27.68
N MET A 79 -34.53 17.56 28.98
CA MET A 79 -33.26 17.08 29.54
C MET A 79 -32.88 15.74 28.95
N ILE A 80 -33.82 14.81 28.83
CA ILE A 80 -33.58 13.49 28.22
C ILE A 80 -33.29 13.63 26.73
N SER A 81 -34.03 14.45 26.00
CA SER A 81 -33.76 14.73 24.59
C SER A 81 -32.36 15.27 24.36
N LYS A 82 -31.90 16.22 25.20
CA LYS A 82 -30.53 16.71 25.12
C LYS A 82 -29.48 15.64 25.49
N SER A 83 -29.80 14.73 26.41
CA SER A 83 -28.89 13.62 26.76
C SER A 83 -28.72 12.65 25.61
N ILE A 84 -29.80 12.30 24.92
CA ILE A 84 -29.78 11.47 23.71
C ILE A 84 -28.92 12.15 22.63
N GLU A 85 -29.11 13.44 22.41
CA GLU A 85 -28.35 14.19 21.42
C GLU A 85 -26.84 14.23 21.76
N ARG A 86 -26.49 14.38 23.04
CA ARG A 86 -25.09 14.31 23.50
C ARG A 86 -24.49 12.93 23.31
N ALA A 87 -25.26 11.86 23.59
CA ALA A 87 -24.85 10.49 23.35
C ALA A 87 -24.54 10.25 21.86
N GLN A 88 -25.45 10.66 20.97
CA GLN A 88 -25.24 10.57 19.52
C GLN A 88 -23.97 11.32 19.08
N LYS A 89 -23.78 12.55 19.59
CA LYS A 89 -22.60 13.34 19.26
C LYS A 89 -21.30 12.62 19.68
N LYS A 90 -21.28 12.01 20.86
CA LYS A 90 -20.13 11.28 21.34
C LYS A 90 -19.81 10.02 20.52
N VAL A 91 -20.84 9.30 20.04
CA VAL A 91 -20.68 8.19 19.09
C VAL A 91 -20.13 8.69 17.77
N GLU A 92 -20.68 9.79 17.23
CA GLU A 92 -20.20 10.40 15.99
C GLU A 92 -18.72 10.79 16.09
N GLU A 93 -18.31 11.42 17.20
CA GLU A 93 -16.93 11.81 17.48
C GLU A 93 -15.99 10.60 17.57
N ASN A 94 -16.39 9.54 18.26
CA ASN A 94 -15.62 8.30 18.34
C ASN A 94 -15.46 7.63 16.98
N ASN A 95 -16.56 7.48 16.24
CA ASN A 95 -16.54 6.89 14.89
C ASN A 95 -15.75 7.75 13.90
N PHE A 96 -15.78 9.08 14.07
CA PHE A 96 -14.94 9.99 13.30
C PHE A 96 -13.46 9.77 13.61
N GLY A 97 -13.09 9.65 14.88
CA GLY A 97 -11.72 9.35 15.31
C GLY A 97 -11.19 8.06 14.70
N ILE A 98 -11.97 6.98 14.78
CA ILE A 98 -11.60 5.69 14.18
C ILE A 98 -11.38 5.83 12.66
N ARG A 99 -12.31 6.49 11.95
CA ARG A 99 -12.15 6.70 10.50
C ARG A 99 -10.96 7.59 10.16
N LYS A 100 -10.67 8.60 10.98
CA LYS A 100 -9.50 9.45 10.79
C LYS A 100 -8.20 8.65 10.90
N HIS A 101 -8.08 7.78 11.92
CA HIS A 101 -6.93 6.91 12.06
C HIS A 101 -6.78 5.94 10.88
N LEU A 102 -7.88 5.38 10.37
CA LEU A 102 -7.85 4.52 9.18
C LEU A 102 -7.33 5.28 7.96
N LEU A 103 -7.75 6.55 7.77
CA LEU A 103 -7.25 7.38 6.68
C LEU A 103 -5.76 7.73 6.84
N GLU A 104 -5.30 8.02 8.07
CA GLU A 104 -3.88 8.25 8.37
C GLU A 104 -3.03 7.02 8.02
N TYR A 105 -3.52 5.82 8.33
CA TYR A 105 -2.89 4.56 7.93
C TYR A 105 -2.87 4.38 6.39
N ASP A 106 -4.01 4.63 5.75
CA ASP A 106 -4.13 4.50 4.30
C ASP A 106 -3.22 5.48 3.55
N ASP A 107 -3.04 6.69 4.07
CA ASP A 107 -2.10 7.68 3.53
C ASP A 107 -0.64 7.19 3.54
N VAL A 108 -0.21 6.51 4.62
CA VAL A 108 1.12 5.92 4.70
C VAL A 108 1.26 4.79 3.68
N MET A 109 0.28 3.89 3.64
CA MET A 109 0.27 2.78 2.68
C MET A 109 0.23 3.27 1.23
N ASN A 110 -0.52 4.33 0.95
CA ASN A 110 -0.58 4.92 -0.39
C ASN A 110 0.74 5.57 -0.82
N LYS A 111 1.46 6.22 0.11
CA LYS A 111 2.80 6.75 -0.16
C LYS A 111 3.77 5.63 -0.51
N GLN A 112 3.79 4.56 0.28
CA GLN A 112 4.63 3.38 0.00
C GLN A 112 4.26 2.75 -1.35
N ARG A 113 2.96 2.53 -1.59
CA ARG A 113 2.45 2.01 -2.86
C ARG A 113 2.90 2.84 -4.04
N THR A 114 2.77 4.16 -3.98
CA THR A 114 3.15 5.07 -5.07
C THR A 114 4.62 4.90 -5.43
N VAL A 115 5.53 4.90 -4.44
CA VAL A 115 6.97 4.71 -4.67
C VAL A 115 7.27 3.36 -5.33
N ILE A 116 6.65 2.29 -4.85
CA ILE A 116 6.84 0.95 -5.41
C ILE A 116 6.29 0.84 -6.83
N TYR A 117 5.09 1.39 -7.08
CA TYR A 117 4.50 1.38 -8.42
C TYR A 117 5.28 2.24 -9.42
N GLU A 118 5.90 3.35 -8.99
CA GLU A 118 6.82 4.12 -9.83
C GLU A 118 8.06 3.31 -10.21
N LYS A 119 8.72 2.68 -9.25
CA LYS A 119 9.86 1.79 -9.51
C LYS A 119 9.47 0.64 -10.45
N ARG A 120 8.31 0.02 -10.19
CA ARG A 120 7.78 -1.05 -11.04
C ARG A 120 7.48 -0.57 -12.46
N ARG A 121 6.94 0.64 -12.62
CA ARG A 121 6.70 1.26 -13.92
C ARG A 121 8.00 1.51 -14.67
N HIS A 122 9.03 2.05 -14.01
CA HIS A 122 10.35 2.24 -14.63
C HIS A 122 10.94 0.91 -15.12
N ALA A 123 10.86 -0.14 -14.31
CA ALA A 123 11.28 -1.47 -14.72
C ALA A 123 10.47 -2.00 -15.91
N LEU A 124 9.12 -1.86 -15.90
CA LEU A 124 8.24 -2.29 -16.99
C LEU A 124 8.53 -1.57 -18.31
N MET A 125 8.75 -0.27 -18.29
CA MET A 125 9.02 0.53 -19.48
C MET A 125 10.48 0.44 -19.92
N GLY A 126 11.35 -0.12 -19.08
CA GLY A 126 12.80 -0.15 -19.32
C GLY A 126 13.45 1.22 -19.27
N GLU A 127 12.75 2.21 -18.66
CA GLU A 127 13.24 3.55 -18.43
C GLU A 127 14.07 3.58 -17.16
N ARG A 128 15.22 4.24 -17.20
CA ARG A 128 16.12 4.44 -16.04
C ARG A 128 16.59 3.18 -15.31
N LEU A 129 16.33 1.99 -15.87
CA LEU A 129 16.67 0.71 -15.22
C LEU A 129 18.14 0.64 -14.79
N GLY A 130 19.07 1.04 -15.67
CA GLY A 130 20.49 1.09 -15.33
C GLY A 130 20.81 2.06 -14.19
N MET A 131 20.13 3.21 -14.11
CA MET A 131 20.29 4.16 -13.01
C MET A 131 19.75 3.59 -11.69
N ASP A 132 18.60 2.94 -11.74
CA ASP A 132 17.99 2.33 -10.55
C ASP A 132 18.88 1.21 -10.00
N ILE A 133 19.45 0.35 -10.86
CA ILE A 133 20.40 -0.70 -10.47
C ILE A 133 21.67 -0.06 -9.87
N THR A 134 22.19 0.99 -10.51
CA THR A 134 23.37 1.71 -10.01
C THR A 134 23.14 2.28 -8.62
N ASN A 135 22.00 2.93 -8.40
CA ASN A 135 21.63 3.48 -7.09
C ASN A 135 21.45 2.37 -6.03
N ILE A 136 20.82 1.26 -6.38
CA ILE A 136 20.67 0.11 -5.45
C ILE A 136 22.03 -0.44 -5.04
N ILE A 137 22.98 -0.55 -5.97
CA ILE A 137 24.34 -1.03 -5.68
C ILE A 137 25.05 -0.03 -4.77
N TRP A 138 24.95 1.27 -5.05
CA TRP A 138 25.51 2.32 -4.22
C TRP A 138 24.99 2.25 -2.79
N ASP A 139 23.65 2.29 -2.63
CA ASP A 139 23.00 2.23 -1.32
C ASP A 139 23.41 0.97 -0.54
N ARG A 140 23.58 -0.15 -1.27
CA ARG A 140 24.00 -1.41 -0.65
C ARG A 140 25.46 -1.41 -0.19
N VAL A 141 26.34 -0.84 -0.99
CA VAL A 141 27.76 -0.68 -0.64
C VAL A 141 27.92 0.21 0.60
N VAL A 142 27.25 1.37 0.60
CA VAL A 142 27.26 2.30 1.76
C VAL A 142 26.74 1.57 3.00
N ASN A 143 25.58 0.92 2.90
CA ASN A 143 25.01 0.19 4.02
C ASN A 143 25.94 -0.92 4.56
N ILE A 144 26.64 -1.67 3.71
CA ILE A 144 27.60 -2.70 4.14
C ILE A 144 28.74 -2.08 4.95
N ILE A 145 29.29 -0.97 4.47
CA ILE A 145 30.46 -0.33 5.12
C ILE A 145 30.07 0.38 6.42
N GLU A 146 28.88 0.98 6.48
CA GLU A 146 28.41 1.71 7.66
C GLU A 146 27.97 0.80 8.81
N THR A 147 27.37 -0.36 8.49
CA THR A 147 26.71 -1.22 9.49
C THR A 147 27.53 -2.40 9.97
N ASN A 148 28.69 -2.69 9.36
CA ASN A 148 29.50 -3.85 9.67
C ASN A 148 30.94 -3.49 10.08
N ASP A 149 31.58 -4.39 10.80
CA ASP A 149 33.02 -4.42 10.99
C ASP A 149 33.71 -5.00 9.73
N TYR A 150 35.06 -5.07 9.73
CA TYR A 150 35.80 -5.58 8.57
C TYR A 150 35.43 -7.03 8.21
N ALA A 151 35.27 -7.90 9.20
CA ALA A 151 34.90 -9.29 8.96
C ALA A 151 33.47 -9.40 8.35
N GLY A 152 32.54 -8.62 8.89
CA GLY A 152 31.20 -8.50 8.35
C GLY A 152 31.17 -7.91 6.94
N CYS A 153 31.98 -6.89 6.64
CA CYS A 153 32.11 -6.36 5.29
C CYS A 153 32.56 -7.43 4.30
N ARG A 154 33.60 -8.22 4.63
CA ARG A 154 34.05 -9.33 3.76
C ARG A 154 32.94 -10.33 3.47
N GLU A 155 32.21 -10.71 4.49
CA GLU A 155 31.11 -11.67 4.34
C GLU A 155 29.98 -11.10 3.49
N GLN A 156 29.57 -9.85 3.73
CA GLN A 156 28.49 -9.20 3.01
C GLN A 156 28.84 -8.90 1.55
N PHE A 157 30.07 -8.44 1.26
CA PHE A 157 30.51 -8.25 -0.13
C PHE A 157 30.45 -9.57 -0.92
N LEU A 158 30.87 -10.66 -0.31
CA LEU A 158 30.82 -11.97 -0.96
C LEU A 158 29.37 -12.47 -1.14
N LYS A 159 28.54 -12.39 -0.09
CA LYS A 159 27.17 -12.91 -0.11
C LYS A 159 26.22 -12.08 -0.99
N VAL A 160 26.33 -10.76 -0.91
CA VAL A 160 25.35 -9.86 -1.53
C VAL A 160 25.78 -9.39 -2.91
N LEU A 161 27.04 -8.99 -3.06
CA LEU A 161 27.55 -8.46 -4.33
C LEU A 161 28.35 -9.48 -5.14
N ALA A 162 28.58 -10.66 -4.55
CA ALA A 162 29.38 -11.75 -5.13
C ALA A 162 30.74 -11.25 -5.65
N MET A 163 31.42 -10.47 -4.82
CA MET A 163 32.76 -9.92 -5.04
C MET A 163 33.60 -10.04 -3.77
N GLU A 164 34.91 -10.06 -3.93
CA GLU A 164 35.83 -9.97 -2.82
C GLU A 164 35.83 -8.55 -2.23
N CYS A 165 36.12 -8.43 -0.92
CA CYS A 165 36.26 -7.14 -0.27
C CYS A 165 37.43 -6.38 -0.89
N PRO A 166 37.24 -5.14 -1.41
CA PRO A 166 38.27 -4.44 -2.16
C PRO A 166 39.33 -3.74 -1.30
N PHE A 167 39.28 -3.91 0.02
CA PHE A 167 40.20 -3.30 0.97
C PHE A 167 40.62 -4.29 2.06
N SER A 168 41.79 -4.05 2.67
CA SER A 168 42.30 -4.80 3.81
C SER A 168 41.78 -4.23 5.14
N GLU A 169 42.01 -4.97 6.24
CA GLU A 169 41.65 -4.53 7.58
C GLU A 169 42.36 -3.22 7.98
N ASP A 170 43.64 -3.10 7.65
CA ASP A 170 44.42 -1.86 7.87
C ASP A 170 43.85 -0.67 7.10
N GLN A 171 43.39 -0.91 5.88
CA GLN A 171 42.74 0.13 5.06
C GLN A 171 41.37 0.50 5.62
N PHE A 172 40.58 -0.47 6.12
CA PHE A 172 39.31 -0.22 6.74
C PHE A 172 39.40 0.70 7.97
N ILE A 173 40.47 0.56 8.75
CA ILE A 173 40.73 1.36 9.96
C ILE A 173 41.26 2.76 9.61
N ASN A 174 42.17 2.85 8.63
CA ASN A 174 42.98 4.05 8.38
C ASN A 174 42.49 4.91 7.21
N THR A 175 41.55 4.46 6.41
CA THR A 175 41.01 5.19 5.25
C THR A 175 39.70 5.84 5.60
N LYS A 176 39.36 6.97 4.99
CA LYS A 176 38.06 7.63 5.14
C LYS A 176 36.98 6.76 4.55
N ARG A 177 35.81 6.76 5.19
CA ARG A 177 34.66 5.93 4.77
C ARG A 177 34.23 6.25 3.36
N GLU A 178 34.10 7.49 3.00
CA GLU A 178 33.69 7.93 1.65
C GLU A 178 34.63 7.37 0.55
N GLU A 179 35.92 7.24 0.84
CA GLU A 179 36.88 6.68 -0.12
C GLU A 179 36.74 5.15 -0.25
N LEU A 180 36.46 4.48 0.85
CA LEU A 180 36.16 3.04 0.84
C LEU A 180 34.85 2.74 0.10
N GLU A 181 33.83 3.56 0.28
CA GLU A 181 32.54 3.47 -0.39
C GLU A 181 32.70 3.64 -1.91
N GLU A 182 33.36 4.71 -2.35
CA GLU A 182 33.60 4.98 -3.76
C GLU A 182 34.39 3.86 -4.44
N ARG A 183 35.47 3.41 -3.81
CA ARG A 183 36.30 2.31 -4.32
C ARG A 183 35.48 1.00 -4.41
N SER A 184 34.72 0.70 -3.37
CA SER A 184 33.89 -0.52 -3.33
C SER A 184 32.78 -0.48 -4.36
N PHE A 185 32.19 0.69 -4.57
CA PHE A 185 31.19 0.89 -5.61
C PHE A 185 31.76 0.68 -7.01
N GLN A 186 32.94 1.24 -7.31
CA GLN A 186 33.60 1.03 -8.60
C GLN A 186 33.91 -0.45 -8.86
N GLU A 187 34.39 -1.17 -7.84
CA GLU A 187 34.62 -2.62 -7.97
C GLU A 187 33.29 -3.41 -8.13
N ALA A 188 32.24 -3.01 -7.44
CA ALA A 188 30.92 -3.62 -7.60
C ALA A 188 30.36 -3.42 -9.02
N MET A 189 30.50 -2.23 -9.56
CA MET A 189 30.11 -1.93 -10.94
C MET A 189 30.96 -2.68 -11.97
N ALA A 190 32.26 -2.81 -11.73
CA ALA A 190 33.14 -3.64 -12.57
C ALA A 190 32.77 -5.12 -12.50
N ALA A 191 32.41 -5.63 -11.31
CA ALA A 191 31.93 -7.01 -11.15
C ALA A 191 30.60 -7.25 -11.88
N LEU A 192 29.66 -6.31 -11.79
CA LEU A 192 28.41 -6.37 -12.54
C LEU A 192 28.67 -6.40 -14.05
N LYS A 193 29.53 -5.50 -14.54
CA LYS A 193 29.90 -5.46 -15.96
C LYS A 193 30.49 -6.79 -16.43
N ARG A 194 31.42 -7.38 -15.69
CA ARG A 194 31.98 -8.71 -16.05
C ARG A 194 30.90 -9.79 -16.17
N LYS A 195 29.90 -9.77 -15.31
CA LYS A 195 28.75 -10.72 -15.35
C LYS A 195 27.88 -10.47 -16.58
N ILE A 196 27.56 -9.22 -16.88
CA ILE A 196 26.80 -8.80 -18.06
C ILE A 196 27.52 -9.24 -19.33
N ASP A 197 28.82 -8.93 -19.47
CA ASP A 197 29.63 -9.30 -20.61
C ASP A 197 29.66 -10.84 -20.81
N ARG A 198 29.71 -11.59 -19.71
CA ARG A 198 29.65 -13.06 -19.75
C ARG A 198 28.30 -13.56 -20.25
N ILE A 199 27.18 -13.02 -19.78
CA ILE A 199 25.84 -13.40 -20.26
C ILE A 199 25.72 -13.11 -21.75
N GLN A 200 26.16 -11.93 -22.19
CA GLN A 200 26.16 -11.52 -23.59
C GLN A 200 27.00 -12.45 -24.45
N SER A 201 28.23 -12.77 -24.02
CA SER A 201 29.17 -13.62 -24.77
C SER A 201 28.67 -15.05 -24.94
N VAL A 202 27.88 -15.56 -23.99
CA VAL A 202 27.28 -16.90 -24.07
C VAL A 202 26.02 -16.88 -24.94
N ALA A 203 25.17 -15.85 -24.81
CA ALA A 203 23.90 -15.75 -25.53
C ALA A 203 24.07 -15.39 -27.01
N TRP A 204 25.03 -14.54 -27.33
CA TRP A 204 25.19 -13.99 -28.68
C TRP A 204 25.41 -15.05 -29.80
N PRO A 205 26.32 -16.02 -29.66
CA PRO A 205 26.50 -17.04 -30.71
C PRO A 205 25.23 -17.83 -31.02
N VAL A 206 24.44 -18.14 -29.96
CA VAL A 206 23.19 -18.89 -30.12
C VAL A 206 22.12 -18.04 -30.82
N ILE A 207 22.00 -16.77 -30.45
CA ILE A 207 21.05 -15.83 -31.06
C ILE A 207 21.37 -15.65 -32.53
N LYS A 208 22.67 -15.52 -32.86
CA LYS A 208 23.15 -15.37 -34.22
C LYS A 208 22.80 -16.59 -35.09
N ASP A 209 23.06 -17.79 -34.57
CA ASP A 209 22.76 -19.04 -35.27
C ASP A 209 21.25 -19.21 -35.52
N VAL A 210 20.43 -18.92 -34.50
CA VAL A 210 18.96 -19.00 -34.64
C VAL A 210 18.40 -17.99 -35.64
N GLU A 211 18.89 -16.73 -35.65
CA GLU A 211 18.43 -15.71 -36.60
C GLU A 211 18.85 -16.06 -38.03
N GLU A 212 20.11 -16.49 -38.25
CA GLU A 212 20.63 -16.82 -39.57
C GLU A 212 19.98 -18.09 -40.18
N GLN A 213 19.62 -19.08 -39.34
CA GLN A 213 19.03 -20.34 -39.81
C GLN A 213 17.50 -20.32 -39.85
N GLN A 214 16.83 -19.64 -38.88
CA GLN A 214 15.40 -19.74 -38.66
C GLN A 214 14.72 -18.40 -38.37
N GLY A 215 15.36 -17.26 -38.62
CA GLY A 215 14.86 -15.94 -38.27
C GLY A 215 13.50 -15.54 -38.86
N SER A 216 13.11 -16.20 -39.99
CA SER A 216 11.78 -16.03 -40.58
C SER A 216 10.65 -16.76 -39.83
N ARG A 217 10.99 -17.71 -38.95
CA ARG A 217 10.01 -18.53 -38.21
C ARG A 217 9.69 -18.02 -36.83
N PHE A 218 10.63 -17.33 -36.19
CA PHE A 218 10.51 -16.93 -34.80
C PHE A 218 10.60 -15.41 -34.64
N GLU A 219 9.57 -14.80 -34.12
CA GLU A 219 9.59 -13.39 -33.73
C GLU A 219 10.18 -13.22 -32.34
N ARG A 220 9.91 -14.19 -31.46
CA ARG A 220 10.38 -14.18 -30.03
C ARG A 220 11.10 -15.46 -29.71
N ILE A 221 12.14 -15.34 -28.91
CA ILE A 221 12.90 -16.46 -28.35
C ILE A 221 12.89 -16.41 -26.83
N MET A 222 13.06 -17.57 -26.21
CA MET A 222 13.24 -17.71 -24.76
C MET A 222 14.69 -18.08 -24.49
N VAL A 223 15.40 -17.21 -23.78
CA VAL A 223 16.80 -17.43 -23.42
C VAL A 223 16.84 -17.85 -21.93
N PRO A 224 17.25 -19.09 -21.61
CA PRO A 224 17.37 -19.53 -20.23
C PRO A 224 18.67 -18.98 -19.62
N ILE A 225 18.55 -18.28 -18.50
CA ILE A 225 19.68 -17.81 -17.68
C ILE A 225 19.59 -18.52 -16.32
N VAL A 226 20.69 -19.16 -15.91
CA VAL A 226 20.75 -19.96 -14.70
C VAL A 226 21.71 -19.34 -13.69
N ASP A 227 21.27 -19.18 -12.45
CA ASP A 227 22.10 -18.69 -11.34
C ASP A 227 22.65 -19.80 -10.43
N GLY A 228 22.44 -21.07 -10.81
CA GLY A 228 22.79 -22.27 -10.04
C GLY A 228 21.64 -22.83 -9.19
N LYS A 229 20.62 -22.02 -8.86
CA LYS A 229 19.42 -22.44 -8.13
C LYS A 229 18.14 -22.25 -8.95
N HIS A 230 18.06 -21.16 -9.69
CA HIS A 230 16.89 -20.75 -10.44
C HIS A 230 17.20 -20.69 -11.93
N VAL A 231 16.18 -20.96 -12.75
CA VAL A 231 16.24 -20.81 -14.21
C VAL A 231 15.27 -19.70 -14.59
N TYR A 232 15.81 -18.59 -15.07
CA TYR A 232 15.04 -17.46 -15.55
C TYR A 232 14.84 -17.58 -17.05
N GLN A 233 13.58 -17.67 -17.48
CA GLN A 233 13.23 -17.71 -18.89
C GLN A 233 13.03 -16.27 -19.41
N ILE A 234 14.01 -15.77 -20.16
CA ILE A 234 14.01 -14.39 -20.64
C ILE A 234 13.44 -14.34 -22.05
N ALA A 235 12.26 -13.73 -22.18
CA ALA A 235 11.62 -13.52 -23.48
C ALA A 235 12.22 -12.31 -24.19
N CYS A 236 12.81 -12.51 -25.37
CA CYS A 236 13.40 -11.46 -26.18
C CYS A 236 12.81 -11.46 -27.59
N ASN A 237 12.76 -10.29 -28.23
CA ASN A 237 12.54 -10.21 -29.68
C ASN A 237 13.82 -10.62 -30.39
N LEU A 238 13.73 -11.62 -31.27
CA LEU A 238 14.90 -12.21 -31.93
C LEU A 238 15.66 -11.19 -32.77
N LYS A 239 14.97 -10.39 -33.59
CA LYS A 239 15.59 -9.36 -34.43
C LYS A 239 16.30 -8.29 -33.63
N GLU A 240 15.70 -7.86 -32.49
CA GLU A 240 16.30 -6.86 -31.63
C GLU A 240 17.52 -7.43 -30.86
N ALA A 241 17.42 -8.66 -30.39
CA ALA A 241 18.52 -9.37 -29.76
C ALA A 241 19.71 -9.57 -30.74
N TYR A 242 19.42 -9.87 -31.99
CA TYR A 242 20.42 -9.96 -33.05
C TYR A 242 21.05 -8.59 -33.39
N ARG A 243 20.23 -7.55 -33.59
CA ARG A 243 20.68 -6.19 -33.91
C ARG A 243 21.58 -5.60 -32.81
N THR A 244 21.31 -5.95 -31.56
CA THR A 244 22.04 -5.44 -30.39
C THR A 244 23.18 -6.37 -29.94
N GLU A 245 23.49 -7.41 -30.71
CA GLU A 245 24.53 -8.40 -30.38
C GLU A 245 24.35 -9.01 -28.99
N GLY A 246 23.11 -9.31 -28.61
CA GLY A 246 22.76 -9.91 -27.34
C GLY A 246 22.57 -8.92 -26.18
N LYS A 247 22.79 -7.61 -26.35
CA LYS A 247 22.57 -6.61 -25.27
C LYS A 247 21.13 -6.51 -24.85
N ASP A 248 20.17 -6.72 -25.76
CA ASP A 248 18.76 -6.75 -25.42
C ASP A 248 18.43 -7.88 -24.43
N VAL A 249 19.06 -9.04 -24.55
CA VAL A 249 18.89 -10.15 -23.61
C VAL A 249 19.25 -9.73 -22.18
N VAL A 250 20.37 -9.03 -22.02
CA VAL A 250 20.80 -8.51 -20.72
C VAL A 250 19.77 -7.51 -20.16
N LYS A 251 19.33 -6.58 -21.00
CA LYS A 251 18.32 -5.60 -20.61
C LYS A 251 16.99 -6.25 -20.19
N GLN A 252 16.55 -7.28 -20.92
CA GLN A 252 15.34 -8.03 -20.55
C GLN A 252 15.55 -8.87 -19.29
N PHE A 253 16.75 -9.39 -19.06
CA PHE A 253 17.11 -10.09 -17.83
C PHE A 253 17.06 -9.16 -16.63
N GLU A 254 17.73 -8.02 -16.67
CA GLU A 254 17.71 -7.00 -15.61
C GLU A 254 16.28 -6.57 -15.29
N ARG A 255 15.47 -6.33 -16.33
CA ARG A 255 14.06 -5.98 -16.20
C ARG A 255 13.25 -7.09 -15.50
N THR A 256 13.43 -8.33 -15.92
CA THR A 256 12.69 -9.48 -15.37
C THR A 256 13.03 -9.70 -13.90
N ILE A 257 14.32 -9.65 -13.55
CA ILE A 257 14.75 -9.80 -12.15
C ILE A 257 14.23 -8.66 -11.28
N MET A 258 14.33 -7.41 -11.75
CA MET A 258 13.84 -6.24 -11.00
C MET A 258 12.34 -6.36 -10.72
N LEU A 259 11.53 -6.75 -11.73
CA LEU A 259 10.10 -6.94 -11.55
C LEU A 259 9.77 -8.08 -10.58
N HIS A 260 10.50 -9.19 -10.69
CA HIS A 260 10.30 -10.35 -9.81
C HIS A 260 10.58 -9.98 -8.34
N ILE A 261 11.69 -9.35 -8.08
CA ILE A 261 12.07 -8.90 -6.72
C ILE A 261 11.08 -7.88 -6.17
N ILE A 262 10.67 -6.88 -6.98
CA ILE A 262 9.68 -5.87 -6.55
C ILE A 262 8.35 -6.56 -6.19
N ASP A 263 7.88 -7.48 -7.03
CA ASP A 263 6.61 -8.16 -6.83
C ASP A 263 6.64 -9.10 -5.61
N ASP A 264 7.75 -9.77 -5.36
CA ASP A 264 7.91 -10.67 -4.20
C ASP A 264 8.06 -9.88 -2.89
N CYS A 265 8.93 -8.89 -2.84
CA CYS A 265 9.06 -8.02 -1.66
C CYS A 265 7.74 -7.28 -1.33
N TRP A 266 6.95 -6.94 -2.35
CA TRP A 266 5.65 -6.31 -2.13
C TRP A 266 4.59 -7.27 -1.56
N LYS A 267 4.66 -8.55 -1.89
CA LYS A 267 3.74 -9.58 -1.34
C LYS A 267 4.05 -9.95 0.10
N GLU A 268 5.34 -9.84 0.49
CA GLU A 268 5.80 -10.17 1.83
C GLU A 268 5.59 -9.05 2.85
N ASN A 269 5.34 -7.81 2.41
CA ASN A 269 5.03 -6.65 3.24
C ASN A 269 3.51 -6.48 3.42
#